data_83cc7280041fc80db62d1bd0b2c7d3d3
#
_entry.id   83cc7280041fc80db62d1bd0b2c7d3d3
#
_cell.length_a   1.000
_cell.length_b   1.000
_cell.length_c   1.000
_cell.angle_alpha   90.00
_cell.angle_beta   90.00
_cell.angle_gamma   90.00
#
_symmetry.space_group_name_H-M   'P 1'
#
loop_
_entity.id
_entity.type
_entity.pdbx_description
1 polymer ?
#
loop_
_entity_poly.entity_id
_entity_poly.type
_entity_poly.pdbx_seq_one_letter_code
_entity_poly.pdbx_strand_id
1 'polypeptide(L)'
;MWEKLEQIARRCAEIGELLTVPEIYGDAKELRRLTQEQKELEPVAQCYEDYRRAERTIAEATELLSDAELRDMAQEELRQAKADKERLYEELRVLLLPRDPNDGKNVIMELRGGVGGEESALFAADLYRMYSMYAEKHGWKLELLNYNDTELGGVKEADFILNGAGAWSRLKFESGVHRVQRVPETESGGRVHTSTATVAVLPEMEEVDVNLRPEDIEMQVYRSSGAGGQHVNKTSSAVRLIHKPTGIVVACQEERSQVQNRAKCMQMLASKLYEMERERVESAVTNERRAQVGTGMRNERIRTYNFPQNRVTDHRLTGDSKNFNIDAVINGDLDPIIDALTMQAQAEKLRESTES
;
A
#
# COMPACT_ATOMS: atom_id res chain seq x y z
N MET A 1 -22.97 12.18 -0.69
CA MET A 1 -22.86 10.72 -0.83
C MET A 1 -23.53 10.22 -2.09
N TRP A 2 -24.84 10.42 -2.29
CA TRP A 2 -25.65 9.84 -3.39
C TRP A 2 -25.16 10.28 -4.78
N GLU A 3 -24.87 11.56 -5.01
CA GLU A 3 -24.31 12.05 -6.28
C GLU A 3 -23.00 11.36 -6.65
N LYS A 4 -22.14 11.12 -5.65
CA LYS A 4 -20.88 10.40 -5.86
C LYS A 4 -21.13 8.94 -6.25
N LEU A 5 -22.09 8.27 -5.64
CA LEU A 5 -22.46 6.89 -5.97
C LEU A 5 -23.03 6.78 -7.39
N GLU A 6 -23.87 7.73 -7.80
CA GLU A 6 -24.39 7.78 -9.18
C GLU A 6 -23.26 8.00 -10.20
N GLN A 7 -22.30 8.87 -9.90
CA GLN A 7 -21.14 9.09 -10.75
C GLN A 7 -20.29 7.82 -10.87
N ILE A 8 -20.05 7.12 -9.75
CA ILE A 8 -19.30 5.85 -9.74
C ILE A 8 -20.02 4.78 -10.57
N ALA A 9 -21.33 4.60 -10.38
CA ALA A 9 -22.10 3.61 -11.13
C ALA A 9 -22.08 3.92 -12.64
N ARG A 10 -22.25 5.19 -13.02
CA ARG A 10 -22.16 5.63 -14.42
C ARG A 10 -20.77 5.37 -14.99
N ARG A 11 -19.73 5.73 -14.26
CA ARG A 11 -18.35 5.52 -14.70
C ARG A 11 -18.00 4.04 -14.85
N CYS A 12 -18.50 3.19 -13.95
CA CYS A 12 -18.32 1.74 -14.05
C CYS A 12 -18.98 1.16 -15.32
N ALA A 13 -20.19 1.63 -15.65
CA ALA A 13 -20.88 1.24 -16.87
C ALA A 13 -20.12 1.72 -18.14
N GLU A 14 -19.66 2.97 -18.16
CA GLU A 14 -18.84 3.51 -19.27
C GLU A 14 -17.56 2.68 -19.49
N ILE A 15 -16.87 2.29 -18.42
CA ILE A 15 -15.67 1.46 -18.53
C ILE A 15 -16.02 0.08 -19.08
N GLY A 16 -17.16 -0.50 -18.64
CA GLY A 16 -17.66 -1.76 -19.18
C GLY A 16 -17.88 -1.69 -20.70
N GLU A 17 -18.47 -0.59 -21.19
CA GLU A 17 -18.64 -0.35 -22.62
C GLU A 17 -17.30 -0.14 -23.34
N LEU A 18 -16.40 0.66 -22.78
CA LEU A 18 -15.08 0.91 -23.37
C LEU A 18 -14.25 -0.37 -23.50
N LEU A 19 -14.31 -1.27 -22.52
CA LEU A 19 -13.62 -2.55 -22.57
C LEU A 19 -14.17 -3.52 -23.63
N THR A 20 -15.30 -3.22 -24.26
CA THR A 20 -15.79 -3.99 -25.41
C THR A 20 -15.26 -3.50 -26.76
N VAL A 21 -14.61 -2.33 -26.79
CA VAL A 21 -14.11 -1.68 -28.00
C VAL A 21 -12.78 -2.32 -28.44
N PRO A 22 -12.67 -2.86 -29.68
CA PRO A 22 -11.48 -3.57 -30.14
C PRO A 22 -10.17 -2.75 -30.12
N GLU A 23 -10.26 -1.43 -30.30
CA GLU A 23 -9.10 -0.53 -30.34
C GLU A 23 -8.35 -0.51 -28.99
N ILE A 24 -9.06 -0.68 -27.87
CA ILE A 24 -8.47 -0.67 -26.52
C ILE A 24 -7.58 -1.89 -26.27
N TYR A 25 -7.89 -3.02 -26.90
CA TYR A 25 -7.05 -4.23 -26.81
C TYR A 25 -5.67 -4.06 -27.48
N GLY A 26 -5.53 -3.08 -28.37
CA GLY A 26 -4.27 -2.71 -29.01
C GLY A 26 -3.35 -1.86 -28.12
N ASP A 27 -3.89 -1.21 -27.08
CA ASP A 27 -3.13 -0.40 -26.13
C ASP A 27 -3.09 -1.09 -24.74
N ALA A 28 -2.02 -1.85 -24.51
CA ALA A 28 -1.83 -2.59 -23.27
C ALA A 28 -1.80 -1.71 -22.01
N LYS A 29 -1.39 -0.42 -22.13
CA LYS A 29 -1.34 0.52 -21.00
C LYS A 29 -2.75 0.99 -20.64
N GLU A 30 -3.54 1.38 -21.64
CA GLU A 30 -4.91 1.84 -21.44
C GLU A 30 -5.82 0.70 -20.98
N LEU A 31 -5.66 -0.50 -21.54
CA LEU A 31 -6.38 -1.70 -21.10
C LEU A 31 -6.13 -2.00 -19.61
N ARG A 32 -4.87 -1.96 -19.17
CA ARG A 32 -4.54 -2.15 -17.76
C ARG A 32 -5.17 -1.09 -16.87
N ARG A 33 -5.10 0.17 -17.29
CA ARG A 33 -5.67 1.30 -16.55
C ARG A 33 -7.19 1.13 -16.36
N LEU A 34 -7.91 0.84 -17.45
CA LEU A 34 -9.37 0.67 -17.40
C LEU A 34 -9.77 -0.56 -16.60
N THR A 35 -9.06 -1.68 -16.76
CA THR A 35 -9.33 -2.90 -15.98
C THR A 35 -9.11 -2.69 -14.49
N GLN A 36 -8.06 -1.95 -14.11
CA GLN A 36 -7.79 -1.61 -12.72
C GLN A 36 -8.88 -0.68 -12.17
N GLU A 37 -9.25 0.37 -12.91
CA GLU A 37 -10.31 1.31 -12.54
C GLU A 37 -11.66 0.58 -12.38
N GLN A 38 -12.00 -0.35 -13.28
CA GLN A 38 -13.22 -1.17 -13.17
C GLN A 38 -13.22 -2.00 -11.89
N LYS A 39 -12.13 -2.73 -11.62
CA LYS A 39 -11.98 -3.56 -10.42
C LYS A 39 -12.15 -2.77 -9.13
N GLU A 40 -11.77 -1.50 -9.13
CA GLU A 40 -11.91 -0.60 -7.98
C GLU A 40 -13.33 -0.09 -7.81
N LEU A 41 -14.04 0.20 -8.90
CA LEU A 41 -15.39 0.79 -8.86
C LEU A 41 -16.50 -0.27 -8.78
N GLU A 42 -16.31 -1.45 -9.33
CA GLU A 42 -17.32 -2.51 -9.45
C GLU A 42 -17.98 -2.89 -8.10
N PRO A 43 -17.24 -3.09 -6.98
CA PRO A 43 -17.86 -3.42 -5.70
C PRO A 43 -18.78 -2.32 -5.19
N VAL A 44 -18.42 -1.05 -5.42
CA VAL A 44 -19.23 0.10 -5.02
C VAL A 44 -20.48 0.20 -5.89
N ALA A 45 -20.32 0.05 -7.20
CA ALA A 45 -21.42 0.10 -8.16
C ALA A 45 -22.44 -1.03 -7.90
N GLN A 46 -21.95 -2.26 -7.68
CA GLN A 46 -22.82 -3.41 -7.37
C GLN A 46 -23.60 -3.22 -6.07
N CYS A 47 -22.92 -2.82 -4.99
CA CYS A 47 -23.57 -2.56 -3.72
C CYS A 47 -24.62 -1.42 -3.83
N TYR A 48 -24.34 -0.40 -4.64
CA TYR A 48 -25.30 0.69 -4.90
C TYR A 48 -26.52 0.21 -5.71
N GLU A 49 -26.32 -0.65 -6.71
CA GLU A 49 -27.43 -1.24 -7.44
C GLU A 49 -28.33 -2.12 -6.56
N ASP A 50 -27.72 -2.91 -5.68
CA ASP A 50 -28.46 -3.74 -4.72
C ASP A 50 -29.21 -2.87 -3.72
N TYR A 51 -28.64 -1.77 -3.24
CA TYR A 51 -29.33 -0.77 -2.43
C TYR A 51 -30.56 -0.18 -3.16
N ARG A 52 -30.39 0.23 -4.41
CA ARG A 52 -31.48 0.74 -5.25
C ARG A 52 -32.57 -0.31 -5.52
N ARG A 53 -32.18 -1.59 -5.63
CA ARG A 53 -33.12 -2.70 -5.73
C ARG A 53 -33.91 -2.85 -4.45
N ALA A 54 -33.27 -2.83 -3.29
CA ALA A 54 -33.96 -2.88 -2.00
C ALA A 54 -34.96 -1.70 -1.82
N GLU A 55 -34.60 -0.49 -2.28
CA GLU A 55 -35.53 0.67 -2.27
C GLU A 55 -36.78 0.43 -3.15
N ARG A 56 -36.60 -0.15 -4.35
CA ARG A 56 -37.73 -0.48 -5.23
C ARG A 56 -38.62 -1.55 -4.62
N THR A 57 -38.00 -2.62 -4.09
CA THR A 57 -38.78 -3.68 -3.40
C THR A 57 -39.57 -3.14 -2.19
N ILE A 58 -39.00 -2.19 -1.43
CA ILE A 58 -39.73 -1.53 -0.33
C ILE A 58 -40.95 -0.77 -0.87
N ALA A 59 -40.81 -0.05 -1.99
CA ALA A 59 -41.93 0.68 -2.59
C ALA A 59 -43.02 -0.28 -3.09
N GLU A 60 -42.65 -1.30 -3.85
CA GLU A 60 -43.55 -2.34 -4.39
C GLU A 60 -44.27 -3.10 -3.27
N ALA A 61 -43.53 -3.60 -2.27
CA ALA A 61 -44.15 -4.29 -1.13
C ALA A 61 -45.09 -3.38 -0.32
N THR A 62 -44.79 -2.08 -0.23
CA THR A 62 -45.66 -1.10 0.45
C THR A 62 -46.98 -0.92 -0.28
N GLU A 63 -46.98 -0.90 -1.61
CA GLU A 63 -48.21 -0.83 -2.42
C GLU A 63 -49.06 -2.11 -2.26
N LEU A 64 -48.42 -3.28 -2.23
CA LEU A 64 -49.08 -4.57 -2.07
C LEU A 64 -49.73 -4.79 -0.68
N LEU A 65 -49.36 -4.02 0.35
CA LEU A 65 -49.99 -4.10 1.68
C LEU A 65 -51.49 -3.74 1.66
N SER A 66 -51.95 -3.05 0.63
CA SER A 66 -53.36 -2.71 0.44
C SER A 66 -54.19 -3.91 -0.01
N ASP A 67 -53.59 -4.95 -0.58
CA ASP A 67 -54.25 -6.18 -1.01
C ASP A 67 -54.32 -7.18 0.16
N ALA A 68 -55.55 -7.62 0.48
CA ALA A 68 -55.80 -8.50 1.60
C ALA A 68 -55.19 -9.91 1.43
N GLU A 69 -55.09 -10.39 0.17
CA GLU A 69 -54.57 -11.73 -0.13
C GLU A 69 -53.03 -11.77 -0.11
N LEU A 70 -52.36 -10.63 -0.42
CA LEU A 70 -50.91 -10.54 -0.51
C LEU A 70 -50.27 -9.90 0.72
N ARG A 71 -51.07 -9.41 1.66
CA ARG A 71 -50.57 -8.62 2.82
C ARG A 71 -49.49 -9.29 3.63
N ASP A 72 -49.68 -10.57 3.99
CA ASP A 72 -48.72 -11.26 4.84
C ASP A 72 -47.37 -11.48 4.13
N MET A 73 -47.41 -11.80 2.83
CA MET A 73 -46.23 -11.93 2.00
C MET A 73 -45.50 -10.57 1.82
N ALA A 74 -46.29 -9.53 1.53
CA ALA A 74 -45.78 -8.18 1.38
C ALA A 74 -45.16 -7.62 2.69
N GLN A 75 -45.71 -7.98 3.86
CA GLN A 75 -45.10 -7.62 5.15
C GLN A 75 -43.73 -8.27 5.38
N GLU A 76 -43.57 -9.54 5.07
CA GLU A 76 -42.30 -10.25 5.23
C GLU A 76 -41.27 -9.71 4.24
N GLU A 77 -41.64 -9.50 2.97
CA GLU A 77 -40.79 -8.92 1.96
C GLU A 77 -40.34 -7.49 2.33
N LEU A 78 -41.27 -6.67 2.83
CA LEU A 78 -40.99 -5.32 3.30
C LEU A 78 -39.98 -5.35 4.49
N ARG A 79 -40.16 -6.30 5.42
CA ARG A 79 -39.28 -6.46 6.57
C ARG A 79 -37.86 -6.81 6.11
N GLN A 80 -37.73 -7.78 5.20
CA GLN A 80 -36.45 -8.22 4.65
C GLN A 80 -35.76 -7.11 3.86
N ALA A 81 -36.48 -6.45 2.94
CA ALA A 81 -35.94 -5.36 2.14
C ALA A 81 -35.49 -4.16 2.96
N LYS A 82 -36.16 -3.84 4.07
CA LYS A 82 -35.68 -2.80 5.01
C LYS A 82 -34.38 -3.18 5.71
N ALA A 83 -34.28 -4.43 6.16
CA ALA A 83 -33.05 -4.92 6.78
C ALA A 83 -31.87 -4.92 5.78
N ASP A 84 -32.12 -5.36 4.55
CA ASP A 84 -31.13 -5.34 3.48
C ASP A 84 -30.69 -3.91 3.13
N LYS A 85 -31.65 -2.98 3.04
CA LYS A 85 -31.35 -1.56 2.78
C LYS A 85 -30.44 -0.97 3.84
N GLU A 86 -30.69 -1.24 5.13
CA GLU A 86 -29.87 -0.74 6.23
C GLU A 86 -28.46 -1.35 6.20
N ARG A 87 -28.35 -2.66 5.99
CA ARG A 87 -27.06 -3.36 5.83
C ARG A 87 -26.27 -2.79 4.64
N LEU A 88 -26.89 -2.65 3.47
CA LEU A 88 -26.23 -2.13 2.27
C LEU A 88 -25.84 -0.66 2.42
N TYR A 89 -26.61 0.14 3.17
CA TYR A 89 -26.25 1.51 3.48
C TYR A 89 -24.93 1.59 4.28
N GLU A 90 -24.79 0.79 5.32
CA GLU A 90 -23.54 0.74 6.11
C GLU A 90 -22.38 0.19 5.27
N GLU A 91 -22.61 -0.80 4.43
CA GLU A 91 -21.61 -1.33 3.50
C GLU A 91 -21.14 -0.26 2.50
N LEU A 92 -22.05 0.52 1.91
CA LEU A 92 -21.71 1.65 1.04
C LEU A 92 -20.88 2.71 1.75
N ARG A 93 -21.16 3.00 3.03
CA ARG A 93 -20.35 3.93 3.82
C ARG A 93 -18.91 3.46 3.95
N VAL A 94 -18.71 2.17 4.18
CA VAL A 94 -17.37 1.57 4.25
C VAL A 94 -16.67 1.59 2.89
N LEU A 95 -17.38 1.21 1.82
CA LEU A 95 -16.82 1.17 0.45
C LEU A 95 -16.43 2.56 -0.09
N LEU A 96 -17.07 3.62 0.40
CA LEU A 96 -16.76 5.01 0.03
C LEU A 96 -15.59 5.62 0.80
N LEU A 97 -15.06 4.92 1.81
CA LEU A 97 -13.87 5.38 2.52
C LEU A 97 -12.68 5.51 1.56
N PRO A 98 -11.81 6.50 1.75
CA PRO A 98 -10.61 6.63 0.95
C PRO A 98 -9.76 5.35 1.04
N ARG A 99 -9.57 4.69 -0.09
CA ARG A 99 -8.67 3.53 -0.19
C ARG A 99 -7.22 4.00 -0.13
N ASP A 100 -6.37 3.18 0.42
CA ASP A 100 -4.93 3.39 0.36
C ASP A 100 -4.46 3.16 -1.09
N PRO A 101 -3.80 4.12 -1.74
CA PRO A 101 -3.32 3.95 -3.12
C PRO A 101 -2.33 2.79 -3.27
N ASN A 102 -1.76 2.32 -2.16
CA ASN A 102 -0.83 1.21 -2.15
C ASN A 102 -1.51 -0.17 -1.98
N ASP A 103 -2.84 -0.24 -1.74
CA ASP A 103 -3.55 -1.50 -1.43
C ASP A 103 -3.37 -2.59 -2.49
N GLY A 104 -3.14 -2.21 -3.75
CA GLY A 104 -2.88 -3.14 -4.86
C GLY A 104 -1.43 -3.54 -5.04
N LYS A 105 -0.49 -2.96 -4.28
CA LYS A 105 0.95 -3.19 -4.45
C LYS A 105 1.43 -4.45 -3.74
N ASN A 106 2.56 -4.97 -4.19
CA ASN A 106 3.36 -5.94 -3.47
C ASN A 106 3.98 -5.29 -2.22
N VAL A 107 4.47 -6.12 -1.34
CA VAL A 107 5.00 -5.68 -0.06
C VAL A 107 6.48 -6.10 0.08
N ILE A 108 7.30 -5.17 0.54
CA ILE A 108 8.67 -5.44 1.01
C ILE A 108 8.60 -5.52 2.53
N MET A 109 9.06 -6.64 3.08
CA MET A 109 9.15 -6.85 4.51
C MET A 109 10.61 -6.94 4.94
N GLU A 110 10.95 -6.21 6.01
CA GLU A 110 12.28 -6.25 6.63
C GLU A 110 12.12 -6.68 8.08
N LEU A 111 12.75 -7.80 8.42
CA LEU A 111 12.78 -8.34 9.77
C LEU A 111 14.16 -8.16 10.38
N ARG A 112 14.23 -7.68 11.60
CA ARG A 112 15.50 -7.54 12.32
C ARG A 112 15.35 -7.96 13.77
N GLY A 113 16.33 -8.72 14.27
CA GLY A 113 16.47 -8.97 15.71
C GLY A 113 16.67 -7.64 16.45
N GLY A 114 15.90 -7.42 17.51
CA GLY A 114 15.98 -6.22 18.34
C GLY A 114 16.73 -6.48 19.65
N VAL A 115 16.14 -6.07 20.77
CA VAL A 115 16.72 -6.27 22.11
C VAL A 115 16.52 -7.71 22.57
N GLY A 116 17.59 -8.43 22.87
CA GLY A 116 17.51 -9.80 23.40
C GLY A 116 18.66 -10.73 22.98
N GLY A 117 19.65 -10.20 22.23
CA GLY A 117 20.78 -11.01 21.76
C GLY A 117 20.33 -12.11 20.81
N GLU A 118 20.85 -13.32 20.99
CA GLU A 118 20.55 -14.48 20.14
C GLU A 118 19.06 -14.84 20.14
N GLU A 119 18.38 -14.71 21.27
CA GLU A 119 16.94 -14.97 21.37
C GLU A 119 16.11 -14.03 20.47
N SER A 120 16.55 -12.79 20.26
CA SER A 120 15.89 -11.87 19.34
C SER A 120 16.03 -12.31 17.88
N ALA A 121 17.17 -12.92 17.53
CA ALA A 121 17.41 -13.49 16.21
C ALA A 121 16.58 -14.77 15.98
N LEU A 122 16.46 -15.64 16.98
CA LEU A 122 15.59 -16.82 16.93
C LEU A 122 14.12 -16.40 16.75
N PHE A 123 13.70 -15.37 17.47
CA PHE A 123 12.33 -14.85 17.32
C PHE A 123 12.08 -14.21 15.94
N ALA A 124 13.07 -13.52 15.38
CA ALA A 124 12.97 -13.01 14.01
C ALA A 124 12.83 -14.16 12.99
N ALA A 125 13.51 -15.29 13.21
CA ALA A 125 13.34 -16.49 12.39
C ALA A 125 11.91 -17.07 12.49
N ASP A 126 11.33 -17.09 13.70
CA ASP A 126 9.93 -17.49 13.89
C ASP A 126 8.96 -16.58 13.13
N LEU A 127 9.17 -15.26 13.18
CA LEU A 127 8.37 -14.30 12.44
C LEU A 127 8.53 -14.49 10.92
N TYR A 128 9.75 -14.70 10.43
CA TYR A 128 9.98 -14.98 9.01
C TYR A 128 9.21 -16.23 8.56
N ARG A 129 9.27 -17.30 9.33
CA ARG A 129 8.50 -18.53 9.06
C ARG A 129 6.99 -18.26 9.09
N MET A 130 6.49 -17.51 10.07
CA MET A 130 5.09 -17.14 10.21
C MET A 130 4.58 -16.40 8.96
N TYR A 131 5.30 -15.39 8.50
CA TYR A 131 4.93 -14.65 7.29
C TYR A 131 5.08 -15.46 6.01
N SER A 132 6.05 -16.38 5.95
CA SER A 132 6.19 -17.31 4.81
C SER A 132 4.99 -18.25 4.71
N MET A 133 4.52 -18.79 5.82
CA MET A 133 3.33 -19.65 5.87
C MET A 133 2.04 -18.86 5.55
N TYR A 134 1.95 -17.61 6.03
CA TYR A 134 0.84 -16.73 5.68
C TYR A 134 0.79 -16.42 4.19
N ALA A 135 1.93 -16.12 3.58
CA ALA A 135 2.05 -15.89 2.14
C ALA A 135 1.65 -17.13 1.32
N GLU A 136 2.09 -18.32 1.72
CA GLU A 136 1.73 -19.60 1.09
C GLU A 136 0.21 -19.83 1.15
N LYS A 137 -0.41 -19.61 2.32
CA LYS A 137 -1.87 -19.72 2.52
C LYS A 137 -2.67 -18.81 1.58
N HIS A 138 -2.15 -17.62 1.28
CA HIS A 138 -2.77 -16.66 0.36
C HIS A 138 -2.35 -16.82 -1.11
N GLY A 139 -1.51 -17.80 -1.42
CA GLY A 139 -1.00 -18.03 -2.79
C GLY A 139 -0.05 -16.91 -3.26
N TRP A 140 0.58 -16.16 -2.34
CA TRP A 140 1.56 -15.14 -2.66
C TRP A 140 2.93 -15.76 -2.85
N LYS A 141 3.70 -15.20 -3.78
CA LYS A 141 5.08 -15.63 -4.02
C LYS A 141 6.01 -14.84 -3.11
N LEU A 142 6.80 -15.57 -2.29
CA LEU A 142 7.87 -15.00 -1.50
C LEU A 142 9.16 -14.95 -2.34
N GLU A 143 9.81 -13.79 -2.38
CA GLU A 143 11.10 -13.58 -3.01
C GLU A 143 12.08 -13.01 -1.99
N LEU A 144 13.11 -13.78 -1.68
CA LEU A 144 14.13 -13.41 -0.70
C LEU A 144 15.13 -12.45 -1.31
N LEU A 145 15.33 -11.26 -0.70
CA LEU A 145 16.29 -10.25 -1.13
C LEU A 145 17.61 -10.37 -0.33
N ASN A 146 17.49 -10.50 0.99
CA ASN A 146 18.63 -10.59 1.89
C ASN A 146 18.29 -11.52 3.06
N TYR A 147 19.26 -12.31 3.51
CA TYR A 147 19.09 -13.20 4.66
C TYR A 147 20.40 -13.36 5.39
N ASN A 148 20.44 -12.90 6.63
CA ASN A 148 21.62 -12.98 7.49
C ASN A 148 21.27 -13.80 8.73
N ASP A 149 21.71 -15.04 8.76
CA ASP A 149 21.44 -16.00 9.84
C ASP A 149 22.49 -15.93 10.97
N THR A 150 22.19 -16.64 12.05
CA THR A 150 23.12 -16.88 13.15
C THR A 150 23.50 -18.37 13.21
N GLU A 151 24.60 -18.68 13.91
CA GLU A 151 25.08 -20.07 14.08
C GLU A 151 24.03 -20.98 14.75
N LEU A 152 23.10 -20.42 15.53
CA LEU A 152 22.03 -21.14 16.22
C LEU A 152 20.70 -21.17 15.43
N GLY A 153 20.73 -20.80 14.16
CA GLY A 153 19.54 -20.81 13.29
C GLY A 153 18.60 -19.61 13.48
N GLY A 154 19.03 -18.59 14.20
CA GLY A 154 18.31 -17.32 14.27
C GLY A 154 18.55 -16.46 13.02
N VAL A 155 17.80 -15.38 12.88
CA VAL A 155 17.88 -14.41 11.79
C VAL A 155 18.19 -13.04 12.36
N LYS A 156 19.38 -12.49 12.01
CA LYS A 156 19.73 -11.11 12.37
C LYS A 156 18.95 -10.12 11.54
N GLU A 157 18.83 -10.42 10.24
CA GLU A 157 18.16 -9.60 9.26
C GLU A 157 17.60 -10.50 8.13
N ALA A 158 16.36 -10.28 7.73
CA ALA A 158 15.77 -10.87 6.54
C ALA A 158 14.93 -9.82 5.81
N ASP A 159 15.26 -9.59 4.54
CA ASP A 159 14.52 -8.71 3.65
C ASP A 159 13.92 -9.55 2.52
N PHE A 160 12.63 -9.46 2.30
CA PHE A 160 11.93 -10.24 1.29
C PHE A 160 10.72 -9.51 0.73
N ILE A 161 10.34 -9.86 -0.48
CA ILE A 161 9.14 -9.36 -1.15
C ILE A 161 8.05 -10.42 -1.10
N LEU A 162 6.82 -10.00 -0.81
CA LEU A 162 5.62 -10.80 -0.98
C LEU A 162 4.83 -10.27 -2.18
N ASN A 163 4.89 -11.05 -3.25
CA ASN A 163 4.25 -10.72 -4.52
C ASN A 163 2.85 -11.35 -4.57
N GLY A 164 1.82 -10.52 -4.50
CA GLY A 164 0.44 -10.99 -4.57
C GLY A 164 -0.60 -9.90 -4.42
N ALA A 165 -1.77 -10.14 -5.00
CA ALA A 165 -2.86 -9.19 -4.93
C ALA A 165 -3.30 -8.97 -3.47
N GLY A 166 -3.33 -7.70 -3.04
CA GLY A 166 -3.74 -7.32 -1.69
C GLY A 166 -2.70 -7.57 -0.59
N ALA A 167 -1.45 -7.91 -0.93
CA ALA A 167 -0.41 -8.15 0.06
C ALA A 167 -0.19 -6.92 0.97
N TRP A 168 -0.09 -5.72 0.40
CA TRP A 168 0.02 -4.50 1.17
C TRP A 168 -1.20 -4.26 2.07
N SER A 169 -2.42 -4.40 1.55
CA SER A 169 -3.65 -4.12 2.31
C SER A 169 -3.77 -4.97 3.58
N ARG A 170 -3.24 -6.18 3.55
CA ARG A 170 -3.22 -7.12 4.69
C ARG A 170 -2.05 -6.85 5.63
N LEU A 171 -0.85 -6.71 5.11
CA LEU A 171 0.38 -6.70 5.92
C LEU A 171 0.81 -5.31 6.41
N LYS A 172 0.23 -4.22 5.92
CA LYS A 172 0.53 -2.86 6.39
C LYS A 172 0.37 -2.67 7.91
N PHE A 173 -0.44 -3.51 8.56
CA PHE A 173 -0.63 -3.50 10.00
C PHE A 173 0.44 -4.28 10.78
N GLU A 174 1.34 -4.99 10.09
CA GLU A 174 2.37 -5.80 10.75
C GLU A 174 3.64 -5.00 11.08
N SER A 175 3.74 -3.76 10.63
CA SER A 175 4.89 -2.89 10.90
C SER A 175 4.97 -2.48 12.37
N GLY A 176 6.16 -2.58 12.95
CA GLY A 176 6.43 -2.17 14.34
C GLY A 176 7.31 -3.14 15.12
N VAL A 177 7.27 -3.00 16.44
CA VAL A 177 8.03 -3.84 17.37
C VAL A 177 7.20 -5.01 17.86
N HIS A 178 7.64 -6.22 17.58
CA HIS A 178 7.07 -7.46 18.08
C HIS A 178 7.86 -7.93 19.29
N ARG A 179 7.17 -8.34 20.36
CA ARG A 179 7.78 -8.75 21.61
C ARG A 179 7.45 -10.21 21.92
N VAL A 180 8.47 -11.01 22.22
CA VAL A 180 8.31 -12.39 22.65
C VAL A 180 8.59 -12.54 24.14
N GLN A 181 7.84 -13.41 24.80
CA GLN A 181 8.04 -13.87 26.18
C GLN A 181 8.03 -15.39 26.18
N ARG A 182 9.21 -15.99 26.30
CA ARG A 182 9.39 -17.45 26.41
C ARG A 182 10.68 -17.77 27.17
N VAL A 183 10.85 -19.02 27.52
CA VAL A 183 12.14 -19.56 27.98
C VAL A 183 12.96 -19.81 26.70
N PRO A 184 14.07 -19.11 26.46
CA PRO A 184 14.91 -19.33 25.29
C PRO A 184 15.50 -20.75 25.29
N GLU A 185 15.75 -21.32 24.12
CA GLU A 185 16.49 -22.59 23.99
C GLU A 185 17.93 -22.50 24.55
N THR A 186 18.47 -21.29 24.61
CA THR A 186 19.80 -20.99 25.17
C THR A 186 19.82 -20.82 26.69
N GLU A 187 18.66 -20.83 27.36
CA GLU A 187 18.53 -20.60 28.81
C GLU A 187 18.45 -21.93 29.59
N SER A 188 19.47 -22.23 30.37
CA SER A 188 19.54 -23.45 31.18
C SER A 188 18.77 -23.38 32.50
N GLY A 189 18.45 -22.16 32.97
CA GLY A 189 17.78 -21.93 34.26
C GLY A 189 16.26 -21.86 34.19
N GLY A 190 15.64 -22.07 33.03
CA GLY A 190 14.19 -22.08 32.86
C GLY A 190 13.52 -20.70 33.03
N ARG A 191 14.27 -19.60 33.02
CA ARG A 191 13.77 -18.25 33.20
C ARG A 191 13.12 -17.72 31.92
N VAL A 192 11.95 -17.11 32.08
CA VAL A 192 11.28 -16.42 30.96
C VAL A 192 12.05 -15.16 30.61
N HIS A 193 12.51 -15.07 29.36
CA HIS A 193 13.12 -13.86 28.81
C HIS A 193 12.12 -13.07 27.97
N THR A 194 12.41 -11.79 27.83
CA THR A 194 11.62 -10.89 26.98
C THR A 194 12.53 -10.30 25.93
N SER A 195 12.31 -10.68 24.68
CA SER A 195 13.08 -10.21 23.52
C SER A 195 12.17 -9.50 22.52
N THR A 196 12.76 -8.77 21.59
CA THR A 196 12.02 -8.04 20.56
C THR A 196 12.62 -8.32 19.18
N ALA A 197 11.77 -8.29 18.18
CA ALA A 197 12.14 -8.16 16.77
C ALA A 197 11.37 -7.00 16.17
N THR A 198 11.95 -6.33 15.18
CA THR A 198 11.32 -5.24 14.45
C THR A 198 10.90 -5.71 13.07
N VAL A 199 9.73 -5.26 12.65
CA VAL A 199 9.17 -5.52 11.33
C VAL A 199 8.93 -4.18 10.65
N ALA A 200 9.58 -3.94 9.52
CA ALA A 200 9.21 -2.86 8.62
C ALA A 200 8.42 -3.43 7.45
N VAL A 201 7.38 -2.74 7.07
CA VAL A 201 6.50 -3.12 5.95
C VAL A 201 6.40 -1.92 5.02
N LEU A 202 6.90 -2.08 3.80
CA LEU A 202 6.99 -1.02 2.81
C LEU A 202 6.27 -1.44 1.53
N PRO A 203 5.56 -0.54 0.84
CA PRO A 203 5.00 -0.86 -0.46
C PRO A 203 6.13 -0.97 -1.49
N GLU A 204 6.02 -1.90 -2.42
CA GLU A 204 6.93 -1.95 -3.56
C GLU A 204 6.76 -0.68 -4.39
N MET A 205 7.87 0.01 -4.62
CA MET A 205 7.89 1.25 -5.40
C MET A 205 8.07 0.95 -6.88
N GLU A 206 7.33 1.67 -7.71
CA GLU A 206 7.55 1.64 -9.15
C GLU A 206 8.86 2.35 -9.50
N GLU A 207 9.47 1.97 -10.62
CA GLU A 207 10.63 2.65 -11.14
C GLU A 207 10.33 4.14 -11.38
N VAL A 208 11.27 4.98 -11.00
CA VAL A 208 11.16 6.43 -11.17
C VAL A 208 11.22 6.76 -12.67
N ASP A 209 10.11 7.19 -13.23
CA ASP A 209 10.05 7.67 -14.62
C ASP A 209 10.08 9.19 -14.64
N VAL A 210 11.09 9.76 -15.32
CA VAL A 210 11.27 11.20 -15.47
C VAL A 210 10.75 11.63 -16.84
N ASN A 211 9.55 12.20 -16.85
CA ASN A 211 8.96 12.74 -18.06
C ASN A 211 9.39 14.21 -18.28
N LEU A 212 10.32 14.44 -19.21
CA LEU A 212 10.76 15.76 -19.62
C LEU A 212 9.80 16.38 -20.65
N ARG A 213 8.92 17.25 -20.18
CA ARG A 213 8.03 18.01 -21.08
C ARG A 213 8.78 19.19 -21.67
N PRO A 214 8.75 19.39 -23.01
CA PRO A 214 9.43 20.52 -23.64
C PRO A 214 8.99 21.89 -23.12
N GLU A 215 7.76 22.04 -22.68
CA GLU A 215 7.16 23.25 -22.11
C GLU A 215 7.75 23.66 -20.75
N ASP A 216 8.28 22.68 -20.02
CA ASP A 216 8.90 22.87 -18.70
C ASP A 216 10.39 23.27 -18.81
N ILE A 217 10.94 23.30 -20.02
CA ILE A 217 12.35 23.57 -20.25
C ILE A 217 12.51 24.93 -20.91
N GLU A 218 13.24 25.82 -20.24
CA GLU A 218 13.71 27.06 -20.83
C GLU A 218 15.13 26.87 -21.38
N MET A 219 15.34 27.18 -22.63
CA MET A 219 16.64 27.09 -23.30
C MET A 219 17.25 28.49 -23.53
N GLN A 220 18.44 28.68 -23.04
CA GLN A 220 19.25 29.87 -23.26
C GLN A 220 20.51 29.50 -24.03
N VAL A 221 20.83 30.31 -25.02
CA VAL A 221 22.02 30.12 -25.86
C VAL A 221 22.97 31.29 -25.62
N TYR A 222 24.24 30.98 -25.41
CA TYR A 222 25.26 32.00 -25.16
C TYR A 222 26.59 31.62 -25.80
N ARG A 223 27.54 32.57 -25.79
CA ARG A 223 28.88 32.34 -26.32
C ARG A 223 29.71 31.52 -25.36
N SER A 224 30.41 30.52 -25.87
CA SER A 224 31.32 29.72 -25.05
C SER A 224 32.44 30.58 -24.47
N SER A 225 32.81 30.36 -23.23
CA SER A 225 33.96 31.02 -22.56
C SER A 225 35.14 30.04 -22.51
N GLY A 226 36.34 30.50 -22.89
CA GLY A 226 37.57 29.71 -22.83
C GLY A 226 38.62 30.09 -23.87
N ALA A 227 39.82 29.50 -23.77
CA ALA A 227 40.88 29.69 -24.76
C ALA A 227 40.46 29.03 -26.09
N GLY A 228 40.16 29.82 -27.11
CA GLY A 228 39.73 29.33 -28.42
C GLY A 228 39.88 30.39 -29.52
N GLY A 229 39.92 29.94 -30.78
CA GLY A 229 40.02 30.79 -31.97
C GLY A 229 38.72 31.54 -32.32
N GLN A 230 38.68 32.13 -33.52
CA GLN A 230 37.56 32.97 -34.01
C GLN A 230 36.15 32.31 -33.85
N HIS A 231 36.05 30.99 -33.89
CA HIS A 231 34.78 30.26 -33.80
C HIS A 231 34.16 30.39 -32.41
N VAL A 232 34.96 30.26 -31.34
CA VAL A 232 34.50 30.34 -29.93
C VAL A 232 33.99 31.73 -29.59
N ASN A 233 34.60 32.78 -30.19
CA ASN A 233 34.26 34.18 -29.89
C ASN A 233 33.09 34.73 -30.73
N LYS A 234 32.77 34.11 -31.89
CA LYS A 234 31.75 34.61 -32.80
C LYS A 234 30.43 33.84 -32.81
N THR A 235 30.45 32.53 -32.46
CA THR A 235 29.27 31.67 -32.51
C THR A 235 28.72 31.37 -31.10
N SER A 236 27.41 31.54 -30.94
CA SER A 236 26.70 31.15 -29.70
C SER A 236 26.40 29.64 -29.71
N SER A 237 27.39 28.83 -29.43
CA SER A 237 27.28 27.36 -29.42
C SER A 237 26.97 26.77 -28.04
N ALA A 238 27.24 27.51 -26.96
CA ALA A 238 26.93 27.05 -25.58
C ALA A 238 25.42 27.10 -25.32
N VAL A 239 24.93 26.05 -24.66
CA VAL A 239 23.50 25.89 -24.30
C VAL A 239 23.38 25.77 -22.80
N ARG A 240 22.40 26.47 -22.24
CA ARG A 240 21.91 26.32 -20.85
C ARG A 240 20.45 25.95 -20.92
N LEU A 241 20.09 24.92 -20.15
CA LEU A 241 18.70 24.53 -19.94
C LEU A 241 18.33 24.79 -18.49
N ILE A 242 17.14 25.30 -18.28
CA ILE A 242 16.55 25.55 -16.98
C ILE A 242 15.24 24.78 -16.92
N HIS A 243 15.11 23.87 -15.98
CA HIS A 243 13.85 23.20 -15.74
C HIS A 243 13.01 24.08 -14.82
N LYS A 244 11.95 24.68 -15.35
CA LYS A 244 11.12 25.69 -14.64
C LYS A 244 10.53 25.19 -13.33
N PRO A 245 9.95 23.96 -13.24
CA PRO A 245 9.32 23.49 -12.01
C PRO A 245 10.31 23.28 -10.84
N THR A 246 11.53 22.80 -11.13
CA THR A 246 12.54 22.47 -10.10
C THR A 246 13.63 23.51 -9.96
N GLY A 247 13.75 24.43 -10.92
CA GLY A 247 14.84 25.42 -10.94
C GLY A 247 16.22 24.83 -11.27
N ILE A 248 16.31 23.56 -11.64
CA ILE A 248 17.59 22.92 -12.00
C ILE A 248 18.14 23.53 -13.27
N VAL A 249 19.41 23.95 -13.22
CA VAL A 249 20.14 24.52 -14.33
C VAL A 249 21.26 23.60 -14.75
N VAL A 250 21.33 23.31 -16.05
CA VAL A 250 22.45 22.59 -16.67
C VAL A 250 23.00 23.41 -17.84
N ALA A 251 24.29 23.35 -18.07
CA ALA A 251 24.94 24.06 -19.19
C ALA A 251 25.99 23.15 -19.81
N CYS A 252 26.11 23.20 -21.13
CA CYS A 252 27.11 22.51 -21.91
C CYS A 252 27.70 23.40 -22.97
N GLN A 253 29.05 23.41 -23.09
CA GLN A 253 29.78 24.17 -24.07
C GLN A 253 30.96 23.38 -24.67
N GLU A 254 30.93 22.07 -24.56
CA GLU A 254 32.03 21.17 -24.94
C GLU A 254 32.15 21.02 -26.46
N GLU A 255 31.00 20.99 -27.13
CA GLU A 255 30.97 20.77 -28.57
C GLU A 255 30.91 22.09 -29.37
N ARG A 256 31.40 22.02 -30.62
CA ARG A 256 31.29 23.16 -31.53
C ARG A 256 29.87 23.40 -32.07
N SER A 257 29.04 22.38 -32.00
CA SER A 257 27.65 22.41 -32.50
C SER A 257 26.68 22.68 -31.37
N GLN A 258 25.83 23.73 -31.53
CA GLN A 258 24.74 24.03 -30.62
C GLN A 258 23.77 22.83 -30.44
N VAL A 259 23.50 22.09 -31.54
CA VAL A 259 22.59 20.93 -31.51
C VAL A 259 23.15 19.82 -30.64
N GLN A 260 24.47 19.55 -30.70
CA GLN A 260 25.12 18.54 -29.85
C GLN A 260 25.18 18.98 -28.39
N ASN A 261 25.48 20.26 -28.11
CA ASN A 261 25.42 20.80 -26.75
C ASN A 261 24.01 20.76 -26.18
N ARG A 262 22.95 21.00 -26.97
CA ARG A 262 21.57 20.85 -26.57
C ARG A 262 21.26 19.39 -26.19
N ALA A 263 21.65 18.44 -27.03
CA ALA A 263 21.42 17.01 -26.76
C ALA A 263 22.10 16.56 -25.44
N LYS A 264 23.37 16.96 -25.23
CA LYS A 264 24.10 16.70 -24.00
C LYS A 264 23.44 17.36 -22.79
N CYS A 265 23.01 18.62 -22.88
CA CYS A 265 22.28 19.30 -21.82
C CYS A 265 20.97 18.58 -21.47
N MET A 266 20.22 18.08 -22.46
CA MET A 266 19.00 17.31 -22.21
C MET A 266 19.30 16.03 -21.44
N GLN A 267 20.34 15.29 -21.81
CA GLN A 267 20.76 14.08 -21.06
C GLN A 267 21.22 14.42 -19.63
N MET A 268 21.99 15.50 -19.47
CA MET A 268 22.43 15.93 -18.13
C MET A 268 21.24 16.36 -17.26
N LEU A 269 20.25 17.05 -17.86
CA LEU A 269 19.04 17.46 -17.15
C LEU A 269 18.21 16.24 -16.74
N ALA A 270 18.01 15.28 -17.65
CA ALA A 270 17.33 14.04 -17.37
C ALA A 270 17.97 13.27 -16.20
N SER A 271 19.31 13.11 -16.25
CA SER A 271 20.05 12.44 -15.19
C SER A 271 19.93 13.14 -13.83
N LYS A 272 20.02 14.47 -13.78
CA LYS A 272 19.87 15.23 -12.54
C LYS A 272 18.45 15.15 -11.96
N LEU A 273 17.44 15.22 -12.80
CA LEU A 273 16.04 15.08 -12.36
C LEU A 273 15.77 13.66 -11.85
N TYR A 274 16.28 12.64 -12.53
CA TYR A 274 16.20 11.25 -12.09
C TYR A 274 16.86 11.06 -10.71
N GLU A 275 18.08 11.59 -10.53
CA GLU A 275 18.80 11.50 -9.27
C GLU A 275 18.06 12.20 -8.13
N MET A 276 17.56 13.41 -8.36
CA MET A 276 16.77 14.15 -7.38
C MET A 276 15.47 13.41 -6.98
N GLU A 277 14.74 12.86 -7.95
CA GLU A 277 13.51 12.12 -7.67
C GLU A 277 13.80 10.79 -6.97
N ARG A 278 14.88 10.11 -7.34
CA ARG A 278 15.37 8.91 -6.64
C ARG A 278 15.72 9.20 -5.19
N GLU A 279 16.48 10.27 -4.92
CA GLU A 279 16.81 10.69 -3.55
C GLU A 279 15.56 11.05 -2.74
N ARG A 280 14.58 11.69 -3.37
CA ARG A 280 13.29 12.02 -2.73
C ARG A 280 12.55 10.76 -2.29
N VAL A 281 12.45 9.78 -3.19
CA VAL A 281 11.80 8.48 -2.92
C VAL A 281 12.55 7.71 -1.83
N GLU A 282 13.89 7.59 -1.95
CA GLU A 282 14.72 6.90 -0.96
C GLU A 282 14.63 7.55 0.43
N SER A 283 14.58 8.88 0.48
CA SER A 283 14.41 9.63 1.74
C SER A 283 13.04 9.38 2.36
N ALA A 284 11.97 9.37 1.55
CA ALA A 284 10.62 9.08 2.01
C ALA A 284 10.53 7.66 2.60
N VAL A 285 11.02 6.65 1.88
CA VAL A 285 11.08 5.24 2.33
C VAL A 285 11.90 5.11 3.63
N THR A 286 13.05 5.80 3.71
CA THR A 286 13.90 5.76 4.91
C THR A 286 13.19 6.36 6.13
N ASN A 287 12.48 7.48 5.93
CA ASN A 287 11.73 8.12 7.00
C ASN A 287 10.54 7.26 7.45
N GLU A 288 9.82 6.65 6.51
CA GLU A 288 8.73 5.72 6.81
C GLU A 288 9.23 4.51 7.59
N ARG A 289 10.31 3.86 7.13
CA ARG A 289 10.97 2.76 7.85
C ARG A 289 11.34 3.15 9.28
N ARG A 290 11.94 4.32 9.49
CA ARG A 290 12.32 4.80 10.83
C ARG A 290 11.09 5.04 11.70
N ALA A 291 10.02 5.58 11.15
CA ALA A 291 8.78 5.81 11.88
C ALA A 291 8.12 4.49 12.32
N GLN A 292 8.16 3.46 11.48
CA GLN A 292 7.61 2.13 11.77
C GLN A 292 8.41 1.37 12.85
N VAL A 293 9.74 1.37 12.74
CA VAL A 293 10.63 0.57 13.61
C VAL A 293 10.90 1.26 14.95
N GLY A 294 10.83 2.60 15.01
CA GLY A 294 11.14 3.36 16.22
C GLY A 294 12.55 3.07 16.74
N THR A 295 12.70 2.87 18.05
CA THR A 295 13.94 2.49 18.70
C THR A 295 14.10 0.97 18.87
N GLY A 296 13.09 0.18 18.54
CA GLY A 296 13.06 -1.28 18.75
C GLY A 296 12.98 -1.70 20.23
N MET A 297 12.70 -0.76 21.12
CA MET A 297 12.64 -1.05 22.55
C MET A 297 11.36 -1.78 22.95
N ARG A 298 11.42 -2.53 24.05
CA ARG A 298 10.31 -3.38 24.56
C ARG A 298 9.02 -2.63 24.88
N ASN A 299 9.06 -1.34 25.15
CA ASN A 299 7.91 -0.48 25.43
C ASN A 299 7.13 -0.07 24.18
N GLU A 300 7.78 -0.04 23.00
CA GLU A 300 7.19 0.37 21.73
C GLU A 300 6.41 -0.77 21.03
N ARG A 301 6.25 -1.90 21.70
CA ARG A 301 5.61 -3.10 21.14
C ARG A 301 4.21 -2.83 20.58
N ILE A 302 3.94 -3.30 19.39
CA ILE A 302 2.58 -3.41 18.85
C ILE A 302 1.92 -4.72 19.29
N ARG A 303 2.71 -5.82 19.38
CA ARG A 303 2.21 -7.16 19.67
C ARG A 303 3.11 -7.92 20.63
N THR A 304 2.52 -8.73 21.50
CA THR A 304 3.25 -9.60 22.43
C THR A 304 2.88 -11.06 22.23
N TYR A 305 3.87 -11.89 22.00
CA TYR A 305 3.80 -13.34 21.87
C TYR A 305 4.19 -13.97 23.21
N ASN A 306 3.22 -14.45 23.98
CA ASN A 306 3.43 -15.01 25.31
C ASN A 306 3.26 -16.54 25.26
N PHE A 307 4.37 -17.26 25.10
CA PHE A 307 4.38 -18.71 25.00
C PHE A 307 3.89 -19.42 26.27
N PRO A 308 4.32 -19.04 27.51
CA PRO A 308 3.80 -19.66 28.72
C PRO A 308 2.28 -19.58 28.89
N GLN A 309 1.64 -18.58 28.32
CA GLN A 309 0.18 -18.38 28.39
C GLN A 309 -0.54 -18.79 27.09
N ASN A 310 0.16 -19.37 26.13
CA ASN A 310 -0.36 -19.72 24.80
C ASN A 310 -1.20 -18.58 24.16
N ARG A 311 -0.70 -17.34 24.25
CA ARG A 311 -1.46 -16.14 23.88
C ARG A 311 -0.62 -15.14 23.11
N VAL A 312 -1.19 -14.61 22.03
CA VAL A 312 -0.73 -13.39 21.33
C VAL A 312 -1.66 -12.24 21.69
N THR A 313 -1.11 -11.13 22.13
CA THR A 313 -1.87 -9.92 22.45
C THR A 313 -1.46 -8.79 21.51
N ASP A 314 -2.38 -8.29 20.71
CA ASP A 314 -2.19 -7.06 19.93
C ASP A 314 -2.61 -5.85 20.78
N HIS A 315 -1.67 -4.94 21.04
CA HIS A 315 -1.89 -3.82 21.96
C HIS A 315 -2.64 -2.65 21.36
N ARG A 316 -2.88 -2.68 20.05
CA ARG A 316 -3.68 -1.67 19.33
C ARG A 316 -5.17 -1.96 19.44
N LEU A 317 -5.54 -3.23 19.68
CA LEU A 317 -6.92 -3.65 19.86
C LEU A 317 -7.37 -3.47 21.32
N THR A 318 -8.67 -3.33 21.54
CA THR A 318 -9.29 -3.14 22.86
C THR A 318 -10.22 -4.29 23.23
N GLY A 319 -10.55 -4.44 24.51
CA GLY A 319 -11.47 -5.48 24.97
C GLY A 319 -10.91 -6.91 24.85
N ASP A 320 -11.78 -7.86 24.61
CA ASP A 320 -11.44 -9.29 24.50
C ASP A 320 -10.86 -9.66 23.13
N SER A 321 -11.16 -8.87 22.10
CA SER A 321 -10.71 -9.07 20.72
C SER A 321 -9.20 -8.87 20.50
N LYS A 322 -8.45 -8.45 21.51
CA LYS A 322 -6.99 -8.25 21.44
C LYS A 322 -6.16 -9.52 21.61
N ASN A 323 -6.77 -10.64 22.04
CA ASN A 323 -6.08 -11.87 22.40
C ASN A 323 -6.37 -12.99 21.42
N PHE A 324 -5.31 -13.65 20.95
CA PHE A 324 -5.36 -14.71 19.94
C PHE A 324 -4.54 -15.91 20.39
N ASN A 325 -4.81 -17.09 19.82
CA ASN A 325 -4.05 -18.31 20.09
C ASN A 325 -2.67 -18.22 19.43
N ILE A 326 -1.59 -18.47 20.21
CA ILE A 326 -0.22 -18.34 19.71
C ILE A 326 0.12 -19.41 18.67
N ASP A 327 -0.35 -20.65 18.85
CA ASP A 327 -0.03 -21.75 17.94
C ASP A 327 -0.63 -21.48 16.55
N ALA A 328 -1.85 -20.94 16.49
CA ALA A 328 -2.46 -20.54 15.23
C ALA A 328 -1.67 -19.42 14.55
N VAL A 329 -1.35 -18.36 15.29
CA VAL A 329 -0.65 -17.18 14.77
C VAL A 329 0.74 -17.52 14.24
N ILE A 330 1.56 -18.24 15.00
CA ILE A 330 2.93 -18.63 14.57
C ILE A 330 2.90 -19.59 13.37
N ASN A 331 1.81 -20.31 13.17
CA ASN A 331 1.61 -21.14 11.97
C ASN A 331 0.91 -20.40 10.81
N GLY A 332 0.94 -19.06 10.82
CA GLY A 332 0.48 -18.23 9.70
C GLY A 332 -1.02 -17.97 9.67
N ASP A 333 -1.74 -18.09 10.80
CA ASP A 333 -3.14 -17.66 10.88
C ASP A 333 -3.25 -16.23 11.42
N LEU A 334 -2.93 -15.25 10.56
CA LEU A 334 -2.93 -13.83 10.89
C LEU A 334 -4.25 -13.14 10.57
N ASP A 335 -5.12 -13.76 9.77
CA ASP A 335 -6.38 -13.17 9.32
C ASP A 335 -7.25 -12.62 10.46
N PRO A 336 -7.46 -13.32 11.59
CA PRO A 336 -8.29 -12.79 12.66
C PRO A 336 -7.76 -11.49 13.28
N ILE A 337 -6.42 -11.35 13.34
CA ILE A 337 -5.78 -10.12 13.85
C ILE A 337 -5.91 -8.99 12.84
N ILE A 338 -5.59 -9.28 11.58
CA ILE A 338 -5.62 -8.30 10.49
C ILE A 338 -7.04 -7.80 10.25
N ASP A 339 -8.04 -8.69 10.28
CA ASP A 339 -9.44 -8.32 10.12
C ASP A 339 -9.92 -7.40 11.25
N ALA A 340 -9.55 -7.72 12.50
CA ALA A 340 -9.88 -6.86 13.65
C ALA A 340 -9.24 -5.46 13.53
N LEU A 341 -7.97 -5.37 13.09
CA LEU A 341 -7.28 -4.11 12.88
C LEU A 341 -7.87 -3.33 11.70
N THR A 342 -8.26 -4.02 10.64
CA THR A 342 -8.93 -3.43 9.47
C THR A 342 -10.28 -2.83 9.87
N MET A 343 -11.09 -3.56 10.63
CA MET A 343 -12.37 -3.07 11.15
C MET A 343 -12.20 -1.83 12.02
N GLN A 344 -11.19 -1.84 12.90
CA GLN A 344 -10.88 -0.69 13.74
C GLN A 344 -10.48 0.53 12.90
N ALA A 345 -9.57 0.37 11.93
CA ALA A 345 -9.14 1.45 11.06
C ALA A 345 -10.28 2.01 10.21
N GLN A 346 -11.20 1.16 9.74
CA GLN A 346 -12.41 1.58 9.02
C GLN A 346 -13.35 2.37 9.93
N ALA A 347 -13.56 1.91 11.18
CA ALA A 347 -14.40 2.61 12.15
C ALA A 347 -13.83 4.00 12.51
N GLU A 348 -12.52 4.13 12.64
CA GLU A 348 -11.84 5.41 12.87
C GLU A 348 -12.06 6.38 11.69
N LYS A 349 -11.81 5.92 10.46
CA LYS A 349 -12.05 6.71 9.24
C LYS A 349 -13.52 7.15 9.09
N LEU A 350 -14.48 6.28 9.46
CA LEU A 350 -15.90 6.61 9.44
C LEU A 350 -16.24 7.72 10.45
N ARG A 351 -15.66 7.72 11.63
CA ARG A 351 -15.83 8.78 12.63
C ARG A 351 -15.28 10.12 12.13
N GLU A 352 -14.06 10.12 11.60
CA GLU A 352 -13.44 11.32 11.03
C GLU A 352 -14.28 11.91 9.87
N SER A 353 -14.84 11.04 9.02
CA SER A 353 -15.70 11.47 7.90
C SER A 353 -17.07 12.01 8.34
N THR A 354 -17.49 11.74 9.57
CA THR A 354 -18.80 12.21 10.10
C THR A 354 -18.62 13.53 10.87
N GLU A 355 -17.39 13.84 11.35
CA GLU A 355 -17.05 15.06 12.05
C GLU A 355 -16.58 16.20 11.11
N SER A 356 -16.29 15.89 9.85
CA SER A 356 -15.93 16.83 8.78
C SER A 356 -17.14 17.23 7.93
#